data_54afb7746cb90c593c778fe04f1f89a5
#
_entry.id   54afb7746cb90c593c778fe04f1f89a5
#
_cell.length_a   1.000
_cell.length_b   1.000
_cell.length_c   1.000
_cell.angle_alpha   90.00
_cell.angle_beta   90.00
_cell.angle_gamma   90.00
#
_symmetry.space_group_name_H-M   'P 1'
#
loop_
_entity.id
_entity.type
_entity.pdbx_description
1 polymer ?
#
loop_
_entity_poly.entity_id
_entity_poly.type
_entity_poly.pdbx_seq_one_letter_code
_entity_poly.pdbx_strand_id
1 'polypeptide(L)'
;MDECHITNIAVSSNYRRMGIAKKLINEMFKLCKEHLTSYILLEVRANNIPAQKLYESFGFKIDGTRKNYYKNPDNTHEDAILMTKEF
;
A
#
# COMPACT_ATOMS: atom_id res chain seq x y z
N MET A 1 -11.11 2.11 18.49
CA MET A 1 -10.95 2.04 17.04
C MET A 1 -9.56 1.56 16.72
N ASP A 2 -9.47 0.57 15.86
CA ASP A 2 -8.20 -0.04 15.54
C ASP A 2 -7.64 0.49 14.24
N GLU A 3 -6.32 0.54 14.15
CA GLU A 3 -5.63 0.78 12.90
C GLU A 3 -5.26 -0.54 12.25
N CYS A 4 -5.25 -0.56 10.93
CA CYS A 4 -4.84 -1.71 10.15
C CYS A 4 -3.56 -1.36 9.40
N HIS A 5 -2.52 -2.15 9.62
CA HIS A 5 -1.24 -1.98 8.93
C HIS A 5 -1.05 -3.07 7.90
N ILE A 6 -0.79 -2.65 6.67
CA ILE A 6 -0.50 -3.55 5.57
C ILE A 6 0.89 -3.20 5.05
N THR A 7 1.87 -4.02 5.37
CA THR A 7 3.26 -3.70 5.08
C THR A 7 3.80 -4.40 3.83
N ASN A 8 3.11 -5.42 3.31
CA ASN A 8 3.68 -6.28 2.27
C ASN A 8 2.69 -6.69 1.18
N ILE A 9 1.91 -5.76 0.66
CA ILE A 9 1.21 -6.05 -0.59
C ILE A 9 2.20 -5.86 -1.72
N ALA A 10 2.67 -6.96 -2.29
CA ALA A 10 3.50 -6.92 -3.48
C ALA A 10 2.59 -6.73 -4.69
N VAL A 11 2.51 -5.51 -5.19
CA VAL A 11 1.83 -5.22 -6.44
C VAL A 11 2.87 -5.15 -7.54
N SER A 12 2.82 -6.12 -8.44
CA SER A 12 3.63 -6.11 -9.66
C SER A 12 3.02 -5.16 -10.68
N SER A 13 3.84 -4.64 -11.60
CA SER A 13 3.36 -3.92 -12.78
C SER A 13 2.58 -4.80 -13.75
N ASN A 14 2.53 -6.11 -13.52
CA ASN A 14 1.79 -7.06 -14.34
C ASN A 14 0.27 -6.92 -14.09
N TYR A 15 -0.51 -6.74 -15.15
CA TYR A 15 -1.96 -6.58 -15.08
C TYR A 15 -2.67 -7.70 -14.32
N ARG A 16 -2.21 -8.94 -14.44
CA ARG A 16 -2.82 -10.08 -13.74
C ARG A 16 -2.71 -9.93 -12.24
N ARG A 17 -1.56 -9.47 -11.74
CA ARG A 17 -1.34 -9.25 -10.32
C ARG A 17 -2.07 -8.01 -9.81
N MET A 18 -2.28 -7.02 -10.66
CA MET A 18 -3.07 -5.85 -10.31
C MET A 18 -4.54 -6.21 -10.06
N GLY A 19 -5.09 -7.12 -10.85
CA GLY A 19 -6.46 -7.62 -10.62
C GLY A 19 -6.60 -8.32 -9.28
N ILE A 20 -5.61 -9.13 -8.91
CA ILE A 20 -5.57 -9.79 -7.59
C ILE A 20 -5.44 -8.76 -6.47
N ALA A 21 -4.58 -7.76 -6.65
CA ALA A 21 -4.40 -6.70 -5.66
C ALA A 21 -5.69 -5.92 -5.42
N LYS A 22 -6.46 -5.61 -6.47
CA LYS A 22 -7.76 -4.94 -6.35
C LYS A 22 -8.74 -5.76 -5.53
N LYS A 23 -8.80 -7.06 -5.75
CA LYS A 23 -9.63 -7.96 -4.96
C LYS A 23 -9.24 -7.95 -3.49
N LEU A 24 -7.96 -8.04 -3.21
CA LEU A 24 -7.44 -8.02 -1.83
C LEU A 24 -7.79 -6.71 -1.12
N ILE A 25 -7.64 -5.58 -1.80
CA ILE A 25 -7.97 -4.28 -1.21
C ILE A 25 -9.47 -4.20 -0.88
N ASN A 26 -10.33 -4.65 -1.78
CA ASN A 26 -11.78 -4.67 -1.55
C ASN A 26 -12.15 -5.57 -0.36
N GLU A 27 -11.54 -6.74 -0.25
CA GLU A 27 -11.74 -7.64 0.89
C GLU A 27 -11.30 -6.99 2.19
N MET A 28 -10.16 -6.30 2.18
CA MET A 28 -9.66 -5.59 3.36
C MET A 28 -10.57 -4.45 3.78
N PHE A 29 -11.14 -3.72 2.82
CA PHE A 29 -12.09 -2.64 3.13
C PHE A 29 -13.33 -3.19 3.84
N LYS A 30 -13.81 -4.36 3.41
CA LYS A 30 -14.93 -5.04 4.10
C LYS A 30 -14.57 -5.39 5.54
N LEU A 31 -13.40 -6.00 5.75
CA LEU A 31 -12.94 -6.37 7.09
C LEU A 31 -12.76 -5.15 7.98
N CYS A 32 -12.23 -4.06 7.44
CA CYS A 32 -12.05 -2.83 8.18
C CYS A 32 -13.38 -2.23 8.62
N LYS A 33 -14.39 -2.26 7.77
CA LYS A 33 -15.74 -1.80 8.12
C LYS A 33 -16.36 -2.64 9.21
N GLU A 34 -16.23 -3.97 9.13
CA GLU A 34 -16.74 -4.89 10.13
C GLU A 34 -16.10 -4.70 11.50
N HIS A 35 -14.82 -4.34 11.53
CA HIS A 35 -14.04 -4.18 12.76
C HIS A 35 -13.90 -2.71 13.20
N LEU A 36 -14.64 -1.78 12.61
CA LEU A 36 -14.60 -0.36 12.93
C LEU A 36 -13.19 0.23 12.88
N THR A 37 -12.40 -0.20 11.92
CA THR A 37 -11.05 0.32 11.70
C THR A 37 -11.14 1.76 11.21
N SER A 38 -10.32 2.66 11.77
CA SER A 38 -10.35 4.07 11.41
C SER A 38 -9.49 4.40 10.19
N TYR A 39 -8.43 3.66 9.94
CA TYR A 39 -7.59 3.87 8.77
C TYR A 39 -6.73 2.64 8.44
N ILE A 40 -6.24 2.61 7.20
CA ILE A 40 -5.28 1.61 6.73
C ILE A 40 -3.99 2.34 6.35
N LEU A 41 -2.87 1.85 6.87
CA LEU A 41 -1.55 2.33 6.50
C LEU A 41 -0.83 1.26 5.70
N LEU A 42 -0.23 1.64 4.56
CA LEU A 42 0.60 0.73 3.77
C LEU A 42 1.90 1.40 3.35
N GLU A 43 2.87 0.58 3.02
CA GLU A 43 4.17 1.02 2.52
C GLU A 43 4.37 0.49 1.10
N VAL A 44 4.89 1.34 0.22
CA VAL A 44 5.15 0.98 -1.17
C VAL A 44 6.51 1.54 -1.59
N ARG A 45 7.24 0.78 -2.41
CA ARG A 45 8.52 1.26 -2.94
C ARG A 45 8.33 2.52 -3.77
N ALA A 46 9.24 3.48 -3.60
CA ALA A 46 9.13 4.78 -4.26
C ALA A 46 9.12 4.67 -5.79
N ASN A 47 9.80 3.67 -6.37
CA ASN A 47 9.83 3.48 -7.81
C ASN A 47 8.66 2.63 -8.34
N ASN A 48 7.82 2.08 -7.47
CA ASN A 48 6.67 1.29 -7.88
C ASN A 48 5.47 2.20 -8.18
N ILE A 49 5.56 2.95 -9.26
CA ILE A 49 4.52 3.90 -9.65
C ILE A 49 3.17 3.23 -9.92
N PRO A 50 3.10 2.07 -10.60
CA PRO A 50 1.82 1.39 -10.79
C PRO A 50 1.09 1.07 -9.49
N ALA A 51 1.82 0.62 -8.46
CA ALA A 51 1.23 0.34 -7.15
C ALA A 51 0.70 1.62 -6.49
N GLN A 52 1.47 2.70 -6.54
CA GLN A 52 1.04 3.98 -5.98
C GLN A 52 -0.25 4.48 -6.64
N LYS A 53 -0.33 4.40 -7.97
CA LYS A 53 -1.53 4.78 -8.70
C LYS A 53 -2.73 3.90 -8.36
N LEU A 54 -2.50 2.60 -8.19
CA LEU A 54 -3.55 1.67 -7.78
C LEU A 54 -4.13 2.07 -6.43
N TYR A 55 -3.26 2.31 -5.44
CA TYR A 55 -3.71 2.70 -4.10
C TYR A 55 -4.41 4.06 -4.11
N GLU A 56 -3.91 5.02 -4.87
CA GLU A 56 -4.57 6.31 -5.03
C GLU A 56 -5.99 6.14 -5.59
N SER A 57 -6.18 5.21 -6.54
CA SER A 57 -7.50 4.94 -7.12
C SER A 57 -8.50 4.39 -6.09
N PHE A 58 -8.01 3.81 -4.99
CA PHE A 58 -8.83 3.34 -3.86
C PHE A 58 -8.96 4.39 -2.75
N GLY A 59 -8.43 5.58 -2.96
CA GLY A 59 -8.54 6.67 -2.01
C GLY A 59 -7.41 6.79 -1.01
N PHE A 60 -6.31 6.05 -1.20
CA PHE A 60 -5.12 6.22 -0.39
C PHE A 60 -4.41 7.53 -0.76
N LYS A 61 -3.87 8.19 0.24
CA LYS A 61 -3.09 9.41 0.06
C LYS A 61 -1.69 9.22 0.59
N ILE A 62 -0.72 9.90 -0.04
CA ILE A 62 0.66 9.89 0.45
C ILE A 62 0.70 10.66 1.77
N ASP A 63 1.20 10.01 2.80
CA ASP A 63 1.26 10.56 4.16
C ASP A 63 2.69 10.81 4.63
N GLY A 64 3.67 10.17 4.01
CA GLY A 64 5.06 10.34 4.38
C GLY A 64 5.99 9.51 3.53
N THR A 65 7.27 9.61 3.84
CA THR A 65 8.33 8.88 3.16
C THR A 65 9.34 8.40 4.19
N ARG A 66 9.75 7.13 4.11
CA ARG A 66 10.88 6.61 4.86
C ARG A 66 12.05 6.48 3.91
N LYS A 67 13.07 7.27 4.13
CA LYS A 67 14.26 7.28 3.27
C LYS A 67 15.10 6.03 3.49
N ASN A 68 15.62 5.49 2.40
CA ASN A 68 16.53 4.34 2.39
C ASN A 68 15.96 3.11 3.12
N TYR A 69 14.65 2.92 3.05
CA TYR A 69 13.96 1.87 3.78
C TYR A 69 14.18 0.49 3.19
N TYR A 70 14.12 0.37 1.85
CA TYR A 70 14.34 -0.90 1.16
C TYR A 70 15.78 -1.02 0.69
N LYS A 71 16.38 -2.18 0.93
CA LYS A 71 17.71 -2.49 0.40
C LYS A 71 17.57 -3.31 -0.88
N ASN A 72 18.19 -2.85 -1.95
CA ASN A 72 18.20 -3.55 -3.23
C ASN A 72 19.37 -4.55 -3.29
N PRO A 73 19.29 -5.57 -4.17
CA PRO A 73 20.36 -6.57 -4.28
C PRO A 73 21.73 -5.99 -4.66
N ASP A 74 21.77 -4.84 -5.30
CA ASP A 74 23.03 -4.16 -5.70
C ASP A 74 23.59 -3.23 -4.63
N ASN A 75 23.11 -3.34 -3.38
CA ASN A 75 23.47 -2.50 -2.23
C ASN A 75 22.97 -1.05 -2.29
N THR A 76 22.21 -0.66 -3.31
CA THR A 76 21.52 0.62 -3.29
C THR A 76 20.30 0.54 -2.38
N HIS A 77 19.81 1.71 -1.96
CA HIS A 77 18.61 1.79 -1.13
C HIS A 77 17.53 2.57 -1.85
N GLU A 78 16.31 2.25 -1.51
CA GLU A 78 15.13 2.89 -2.07
C GLU A 78 14.21 3.36 -0.97
N ASP A 79 13.56 4.51 -1.17
CA ASP A 79 12.62 5.05 -0.21
C ASP A 79 11.32 4.24 -0.19
N ALA A 80 10.67 4.24 0.95
CA ALA A 80 9.29 3.76 1.09
C ALA A 80 8.35 4.95 1.11
N ILE A 81 7.28 4.86 0.33
CA ILE A 81 6.20 5.82 0.38
C ILE A 81 5.13 5.28 1.32
N LEU A 82 4.74 6.08 2.31
CA LEU A 82 3.67 5.74 3.24
C LEU A 82 2.36 6.29 2.70
N MET A 83 1.37 5.42 2.57
CA MET A 83 0.06 5.79 2.06
C MET A 83 -1.02 5.40 3.05
N THR A 84 -2.01 6.28 3.22
CA THR A 84 -3.07 6.09 4.20
C THR A 84 -4.44 6.24 3.56
N LYS A 85 -5.36 5.39 3.98
CA LYS A 85 -6.79 5.51 3.66
C LYS A 85 -7.56 5.66 4.96
N GLU A 86 -8.24 6.79 5.10
CA GLU A 86 -9.14 7.03 6.24
C GLU A 86 -10.58 6.61 5.88
N PHE A 87 -11.27 6.12 6.88
CA PHE A 87 -12.69 5.72 6.75
C PHE A 87 -13.60 6.66 7.50
#